data_1b1456810d1112482787b5e1bf4840e8
#
_entry.id   1b1456810d1112482787b5e1bf4840e8
#
_cell.length_a   1.000
_cell.length_b   1.000
_cell.length_c   1.000
_cell.angle_alpha   90.00
_cell.angle_beta   90.00
_cell.angle_gamma   90.00
#
_symmetry.space_group_name_H-M   'P 1'
#
loop_
_entity.id
_entity.type
_entity.pdbx_description
1 polymer ?
#
loop_
_entity_poly.entity_id
_entity_poly.type
_entity_poly.pdbx_seq_one_letter_code
_entity_poly.pdbx_strand_id
1 'polypeptide(L)'
;MATKRHILQRLQFAQLRTRIADQIVHFHPQLRKTLLHNLSELIVAVVMARSVQLARIGEELPVDSTEAGREQWVRRQLSNDTEDTLHLFRPVAESLLAGFAGRTVRLILDPTDLADDLTIVTIGLAYQGRALPLAWATVYIKPDTVKDAIRLLFAELKQWLPQDAHVYLLADREFHGEETLQLIQEQGWIPVVRTVGNLRIELEDGRQCDIKDLAPARGQTAFHQQVWLTLWGWGPYSLSLSNACQAKRGEKPEDPWYIVSTEPAGPQILALYKCRMWLDETFRDLKSQGFHLEQTRLDRTERIDRLMLVLTLACWWVIGRGIWVDRMGLRRQVDRAKHPKCSLFTIGLRWINQLLNRDKLPDVALVPVL
;
A
#
# COMPACT_ATOMS: atom_id res chain seq x y z
N MET A 1 -12.57 27.04 -29.77
CA MET A 1 -11.48 26.61 -28.84
C MET A 1 -11.85 25.37 -28.00
N ALA A 2 -13.04 25.26 -27.43
CA ALA A 2 -13.49 24.09 -26.66
C ALA A 2 -13.40 22.76 -27.42
N THR A 3 -13.83 22.72 -28.67
CA THR A 3 -13.81 21.52 -29.52
C THR A 3 -12.40 20.98 -29.77
N LYS A 4 -11.40 21.86 -30.02
CA LYS A 4 -10.00 21.45 -30.26
C LYS A 4 -9.38 20.84 -29.01
N ARG A 5 -9.63 21.41 -27.83
CA ARG A 5 -9.14 20.89 -26.55
C ARG A 5 -9.74 19.51 -26.24
N HIS A 6 -11.02 19.33 -26.50
CA HIS A 6 -11.71 18.05 -26.27
C HIS A 6 -11.17 16.94 -27.19
N ILE A 7 -10.94 17.24 -28.47
CA ILE A 7 -10.33 16.29 -29.43
C ILE A 7 -8.93 15.87 -28.93
N LEU A 8 -8.13 16.84 -28.47
CA LEU A 8 -6.79 16.57 -27.99
C LEU A 8 -6.79 15.68 -26.71
N GLN A 9 -7.69 15.95 -25.76
CA GLN A 9 -7.86 15.11 -24.58
C GLN A 9 -8.23 13.66 -24.93
N ARG A 10 -9.15 13.46 -25.88
CA ARG A 10 -9.51 12.13 -26.40
C ARG A 10 -8.31 11.40 -27.03
N LEU A 11 -7.48 12.12 -27.80
CA LEU A 11 -6.27 11.55 -28.41
C LEU A 11 -5.24 11.15 -27.32
N GLN A 12 -5.00 12.03 -26.35
CA GLN A 12 -4.10 11.73 -25.23
C GLN A 12 -4.60 10.51 -24.43
N PHE A 13 -5.89 10.46 -24.13
CA PHE A 13 -6.51 9.31 -23.47
C PHE A 13 -6.27 8.01 -24.24
N ALA A 14 -6.57 7.99 -25.55
CA ALA A 14 -6.38 6.82 -26.39
C ALA A 14 -4.92 6.35 -26.44
N GLN A 15 -3.98 7.30 -26.53
CA GLN A 15 -2.55 6.98 -26.55
C GLN A 15 -2.05 6.44 -25.20
N LEU A 16 -2.50 7.01 -24.06
CA LEU A 16 -2.18 6.52 -22.73
C LEU A 16 -2.75 5.12 -22.51
N ARG A 17 -4.01 4.90 -22.90
CA ARG A 17 -4.65 3.58 -22.85
C ARG A 17 -3.83 2.53 -23.61
N THR A 18 -3.40 2.84 -24.83
CA THR A 18 -2.56 1.93 -25.61
C THR A 18 -1.25 1.61 -24.88
N ARG A 19 -0.54 2.61 -24.35
CA ARG A 19 0.71 2.39 -23.61
C ARG A 19 0.49 1.54 -22.35
N ILE A 20 -0.62 1.74 -21.64
CA ILE A 20 -0.97 0.91 -20.47
C ILE A 20 -1.31 -0.51 -20.91
N ALA A 21 -2.08 -0.66 -21.97
CA ALA A 21 -2.41 -1.96 -22.54
C ALA A 21 -1.15 -2.75 -22.94
N ASP A 22 -0.18 -2.11 -23.59
CA ASP A 22 1.09 -2.70 -23.97
C ASP A 22 1.88 -3.20 -22.74
N GLN A 23 1.88 -2.44 -21.63
CA GLN A 23 2.47 -2.84 -20.38
C GLN A 23 1.76 -4.05 -19.76
N ILE A 24 0.41 -4.06 -19.76
CA ILE A 24 -0.36 -5.18 -19.21
C ILE A 24 -0.18 -6.45 -20.05
N VAL A 25 -0.17 -6.34 -21.39
CA VAL A 25 0.08 -7.48 -22.28
C VAL A 25 1.45 -8.12 -22.01
N HIS A 26 2.46 -7.33 -21.67
CA HIS A 26 3.77 -7.86 -21.29
C HIS A 26 3.68 -8.85 -20.11
N PHE A 27 2.83 -8.58 -19.14
CA PHE A 27 2.61 -9.45 -17.97
C PHE A 27 1.56 -10.53 -18.23
N HIS A 28 0.59 -10.24 -19.09
CA HIS A 28 -0.56 -11.10 -19.39
C HIS A 28 -0.78 -11.26 -20.89
N PRO A 29 0.08 -11.97 -21.62
CA PRO A 29 -0.04 -12.09 -23.08
C PRO A 29 -1.33 -12.81 -23.53
N GLN A 30 -1.97 -13.59 -22.65
CA GLN A 30 -3.20 -14.32 -22.95
C GLN A 30 -4.48 -13.62 -22.44
N LEU A 31 -4.36 -12.42 -21.88
CA LEU A 31 -5.51 -11.70 -21.34
C LEU A 31 -6.53 -11.39 -22.43
N ARG A 32 -7.81 -11.61 -22.14
CA ARG A 32 -8.89 -11.30 -23.08
C ARG A 32 -8.84 -9.82 -23.50
N LYS A 33 -8.86 -9.55 -24.81
CA LYS A 33 -8.76 -8.20 -25.37
C LYS A 33 -9.73 -7.20 -24.73
N THR A 34 -10.97 -7.63 -24.45
CA THR A 34 -11.98 -6.79 -23.80
C THR A 34 -11.59 -6.41 -22.38
N LEU A 35 -11.08 -7.37 -21.58
CA LEU A 35 -10.65 -7.10 -20.21
C LEU A 35 -9.41 -6.19 -20.19
N LEU A 36 -8.43 -6.46 -21.07
CA LEU A 36 -7.26 -5.62 -21.27
C LEU A 36 -7.66 -4.18 -21.60
N HIS A 37 -8.56 -4.02 -22.56
CA HIS A 37 -9.07 -2.71 -22.98
C HIS A 37 -9.73 -1.97 -21.81
N ASN A 38 -10.67 -2.62 -21.13
CA ASN A 38 -11.44 -2.02 -20.06
C ASN A 38 -10.57 -1.65 -18.85
N LEU A 39 -9.63 -2.54 -18.46
CA LEU A 39 -8.69 -2.27 -17.37
C LEU A 39 -7.79 -1.08 -17.71
N SER A 40 -7.26 -1.03 -18.92
CA SER A 40 -6.42 0.08 -19.39
C SER A 40 -7.19 1.41 -19.42
N GLU A 41 -8.46 1.40 -19.84
CA GLU A 41 -9.32 2.58 -19.79
C GLU A 41 -9.58 3.06 -18.38
N LEU A 42 -9.88 2.16 -17.44
CA LEU A 42 -10.12 2.51 -16.05
C LEU A 42 -8.88 3.14 -15.40
N ILE A 43 -7.69 2.59 -15.65
CA ILE A 43 -6.44 3.15 -15.09
C ILE A 43 -6.21 4.58 -15.58
N VAL A 44 -6.35 4.84 -16.90
CA VAL A 44 -6.22 6.19 -17.44
C VAL A 44 -7.28 7.12 -16.87
N ALA A 45 -8.55 6.68 -16.87
CA ALA A 45 -9.66 7.49 -16.40
C ALA A 45 -9.51 7.88 -14.93
N VAL A 46 -9.09 6.95 -14.04
CA VAL A 46 -8.84 7.23 -12.62
C VAL A 46 -7.71 8.25 -12.43
N VAL A 47 -6.60 8.13 -13.18
CA VAL A 47 -5.47 9.08 -13.09
C VAL A 47 -5.87 10.46 -13.57
N MET A 48 -6.66 10.55 -14.64
CA MET A 48 -7.15 11.83 -15.18
C MET A 48 -8.22 12.47 -14.29
N ALA A 49 -9.20 11.67 -13.81
CA ALA A 49 -10.26 12.10 -12.91
C ALA A 49 -9.75 12.48 -11.52
N ARG A 50 -8.65 11.87 -11.07
CA ARG A 50 -8.15 11.95 -9.69
C ARG A 50 -9.24 11.65 -8.66
N SER A 51 -10.09 10.71 -8.96
CA SER A 51 -11.24 10.38 -8.14
C SER A 51 -11.66 8.94 -8.37
N VAL A 52 -12.20 8.30 -7.34
CA VAL A 52 -12.85 7.00 -7.43
C VAL A 52 -14.37 7.11 -7.64
N GLN A 53 -14.92 8.32 -7.64
CA GLN A 53 -16.35 8.52 -7.91
C GLN A 53 -16.66 8.08 -9.35
N LEU A 54 -17.60 7.15 -9.50
CA LEU A 54 -17.89 6.52 -10.79
C LEU A 54 -18.28 7.54 -11.88
N ALA A 55 -19.05 8.58 -11.50
CA ALA A 55 -19.42 9.66 -12.39
C ALA A 55 -18.17 10.42 -12.90
N ARG A 56 -17.23 10.75 -12.00
CA ARG A 56 -15.98 11.44 -12.35
C ARG A 56 -15.08 10.60 -13.24
N ILE A 57 -14.95 9.31 -12.95
CA ILE A 57 -14.23 8.38 -13.83
C ILE A 57 -14.91 8.35 -15.21
N GLY A 58 -16.25 8.29 -15.21
CA GLY A 58 -17.05 8.29 -16.43
C GLY A 58 -16.88 9.55 -17.29
N GLU A 59 -16.71 10.73 -16.69
CA GLU A 59 -16.47 12.00 -17.40
C GLU A 59 -15.20 11.96 -18.27
N GLU A 60 -14.17 11.22 -17.86
CA GLU A 60 -12.91 11.10 -18.59
C GLU A 60 -12.96 10.09 -19.75
N LEU A 61 -13.97 9.21 -19.80
CA LEU A 61 -14.06 8.20 -20.85
C LEU A 61 -14.35 8.84 -22.22
N PRO A 62 -13.62 8.45 -23.29
CA PRO A 62 -13.75 9.05 -24.62
C PRO A 62 -14.94 8.50 -25.42
N VAL A 63 -16.07 8.24 -24.74
CA VAL A 63 -17.27 7.65 -25.34
C VAL A 63 -18.40 8.67 -25.42
N ASP A 64 -19.11 8.65 -26.55
CA ASP A 64 -20.31 9.48 -26.76
C ASP A 64 -21.52 8.78 -26.13
N SER A 65 -21.74 9.07 -24.84
CA SER A 65 -22.83 8.52 -24.03
C SER A 65 -23.29 9.56 -23.00
N THR A 66 -24.45 9.34 -22.43
CA THR A 66 -24.95 10.14 -21.29
C THR A 66 -24.05 9.95 -20.07
N GLU A 67 -24.06 10.91 -19.16
CA GLU A 67 -23.34 10.80 -17.88
C GLU A 67 -23.72 9.52 -17.13
N ALA A 68 -25.04 9.27 -16.99
CA ALA A 68 -25.53 8.02 -16.37
C ALA A 68 -25.07 6.76 -17.09
N GLY A 69 -24.99 6.80 -18.43
CA GLY A 69 -24.51 5.67 -19.23
C GLY A 69 -23.02 5.38 -19.00
N ARG A 70 -22.19 6.43 -18.88
CA ARG A 70 -20.75 6.30 -18.56
C ARG A 70 -20.52 5.81 -17.14
N GLU A 71 -21.26 6.35 -16.16
CA GLU A 71 -21.21 5.85 -14.78
C GLU A 71 -21.60 4.37 -14.70
N GLN A 72 -22.68 3.99 -15.39
CA GLN A 72 -23.13 2.59 -15.42
C GLN A 72 -22.09 1.68 -16.11
N TRP A 73 -21.37 2.18 -17.12
CA TRP A 73 -20.27 1.44 -17.73
C TRP A 73 -19.17 1.18 -16.70
N VAL A 74 -18.69 2.20 -15.97
CA VAL A 74 -17.67 2.04 -14.91
C VAL A 74 -18.14 1.02 -13.88
N ARG A 75 -19.37 1.16 -13.36
CA ARG A 75 -19.96 0.24 -12.39
C ARG A 75 -19.95 -1.21 -12.89
N ARG A 76 -20.29 -1.44 -14.15
CA ARG A 76 -20.29 -2.76 -14.77
C ARG A 76 -18.88 -3.34 -14.89
N GLN A 77 -17.87 -2.53 -15.24
CA GLN A 77 -16.49 -3.00 -15.30
C GLN A 77 -15.96 -3.41 -13.90
N LEU A 78 -16.29 -2.66 -12.87
CA LEU A 78 -15.94 -3.01 -11.49
C LEU A 78 -16.74 -4.21 -10.95
N SER A 79 -17.84 -4.59 -11.59
CA SER A 79 -18.63 -5.78 -11.25
C SER A 79 -18.26 -7.01 -12.06
N ASN A 80 -17.25 -6.93 -12.92
CA ASN A 80 -16.83 -8.07 -13.75
C ASN A 80 -15.95 -9.01 -12.90
N ASP A 81 -16.45 -10.21 -12.62
CA ASP A 81 -15.86 -11.24 -11.76
C ASP A 81 -15.18 -12.39 -12.53
N THR A 82 -14.97 -12.20 -13.84
CA THR A 82 -14.40 -13.27 -14.69
C THR A 82 -12.97 -13.64 -14.36
N GLU A 83 -12.22 -12.77 -13.68
CA GLU A 83 -10.84 -13.01 -13.27
C GLU A 83 -10.62 -12.49 -11.85
N ASP A 84 -9.88 -13.23 -11.05
CA ASP A 84 -9.47 -12.82 -9.72
C ASP A 84 -8.50 -11.63 -9.77
N THR A 85 -8.66 -10.67 -8.86
CA THR A 85 -7.89 -9.42 -8.85
C THR A 85 -6.44 -9.62 -8.48
N LEU A 86 -6.16 -10.50 -7.52
CA LEU A 86 -4.79 -10.81 -7.10
C LEU A 86 -4.07 -11.62 -8.18
N HIS A 87 -4.78 -12.54 -8.84
CA HIS A 87 -4.23 -13.27 -9.98
C HIS A 87 -3.85 -12.36 -11.15
N LEU A 88 -4.69 -11.35 -11.44
CA LEU A 88 -4.36 -10.32 -12.45
C LEU A 88 -3.19 -9.42 -12.04
N PHE A 89 -3.02 -9.16 -10.76
CA PHE A 89 -1.94 -8.31 -10.27
C PHE A 89 -0.62 -9.04 -10.07
N ARG A 90 -0.66 -10.33 -9.76
CA ARG A 90 0.50 -11.17 -9.41
C ARG A 90 1.70 -11.02 -10.35
N PRO A 91 1.61 -11.14 -11.69
CA PRO A 91 2.80 -11.05 -12.55
C PRO A 91 3.45 -9.66 -12.54
N VAL A 92 2.64 -8.60 -12.33
CA VAL A 92 3.15 -7.23 -12.17
C VAL A 92 3.93 -7.11 -10.86
N ALA A 93 3.38 -7.67 -9.77
CA ALA A 93 4.02 -7.69 -8.46
C ALA A 93 5.31 -8.53 -8.47
N GLU A 94 5.27 -9.73 -9.04
CA GLU A 94 6.42 -10.63 -9.17
C GLU A 94 7.58 -9.97 -9.94
N SER A 95 7.27 -9.19 -10.98
CA SER A 95 8.29 -8.45 -11.75
C SER A 95 9.04 -7.42 -10.88
N LEU A 96 8.36 -6.75 -9.96
CA LEU A 96 9.01 -5.87 -8.98
C LEU A 96 9.79 -6.68 -7.95
N LEU A 97 9.16 -7.72 -7.40
CA LEU A 97 9.71 -8.54 -6.32
C LEU A 97 10.95 -9.33 -6.75
N ALA A 98 11.06 -9.71 -8.03
CA ALA A 98 12.24 -10.37 -8.57
C ALA A 98 13.53 -9.56 -8.33
N GLY A 99 13.46 -8.24 -8.29
CA GLY A 99 14.60 -7.38 -7.96
C GLY A 99 15.04 -7.44 -6.48
N PHE A 100 14.31 -8.17 -5.64
CA PHE A 100 14.64 -8.40 -4.23
C PHE A 100 15.21 -9.80 -3.95
N ALA A 101 15.53 -10.59 -4.98
CA ALA A 101 16.24 -11.86 -4.80
C ALA A 101 17.54 -11.64 -4.02
N GLY A 102 17.77 -12.43 -2.97
CA GLY A 102 18.91 -12.30 -2.06
C GLY A 102 18.94 -11.00 -1.25
N ARG A 103 17.84 -10.23 -1.20
CA ARG A 103 17.78 -8.95 -0.51
C ARG A 103 16.69 -8.93 0.56
N THR A 104 16.71 -7.88 1.38
CA THR A 104 15.68 -7.62 2.39
C THR A 104 14.40 -7.09 1.76
N VAL A 105 13.29 -7.78 2.02
CA VAL A 105 11.92 -7.33 1.75
C VAL A 105 11.29 -6.87 3.06
N ARG A 106 10.64 -5.72 3.03
CA ARG A 106 9.90 -5.18 4.18
C ARG A 106 8.44 -5.07 3.78
N LEU A 107 7.63 -5.98 4.28
CA LEU A 107 6.19 -5.97 4.11
C LEU A 107 5.53 -5.21 5.27
N ILE A 108 4.47 -4.50 4.98
CA ILE A 108 3.69 -3.75 5.97
C ILE A 108 2.26 -4.23 5.89
N LEU A 109 1.73 -4.75 6.98
CA LEU A 109 0.32 -5.13 7.13
C LEU A 109 -0.42 -4.00 7.83
N ASP A 110 -1.49 -3.52 7.19
CA ASP A 110 -2.36 -2.51 7.78
C ASP A 110 -3.77 -2.59 7.18
N PRO A 111 -4.83 -2.60 7.97
CA PRO A 111 -6.19 -2.45 7.50
C PRO A 111 -6.50 -0.96 7.34
N THR A 112 -7.42 -0.64 6.46
CA THR A 112 -7.95 0.71 6.33
C THR A 112 -9.46 0.68 6.17
N ASP A 113 -10.17 1.30 7.11
CA ASP A 113 -11.61 1.36 7.06
C ASP A 113 -12.07 2.24 5.90
N LEU A 114 -13.06 1.74 5.18
CA LEU A 114 -13.65 2.40 4.03
C LEU A 114 -15.05 2.92 4.35
N ALA A 115 -15.80 2.18 5.13
CA ALA A 115 -17.12 2.49 5.65
C ALA A 115 -17.27 1.85 7.04
N ASP A 116 -18.42 2.07 7.70
CA ASP A 116 -18.64 1.60 9.07
C ASP A 116 -18.52 0.08 9.23
N ASP A 117 -18.77 -0.68 8.16
CA ASP A 117 -18.77 -2.15 8.15
C ASP A 117 -17.77 -2.79 7.19
N LEU A 118 -16.97 -1.99 6.48
CA LEU A 118 -16.03 -2.46 5.46
C LEU A 118 -14.60 -1.99 5.74
N THR A 119 -13.66 -2.92 5.71
CA THR A 119 -12.22 -2.63 5.78
C THR A 119 -11.47 -3.30 4.64
N ILE A 120 -10.39 -2.66 4.20
CA ILE A 120 -9.45 -3.20 3.23
C ILE A 120 -8.19 -3.61 3.97
N VAL A 121 -7.97 -4.91 4.14
CA VAL A 121 -6.72 -5.46 4.65
C VAL A 121 -5.70 -5.38 3.53
N THR A 122 -4.60 -4.69 3.75
CA THR A 122 -3.59 -4.48 2.71
C THR A 122 -2.21 -4.88 3.22
N ILE A 123 -1.44 -5.54 2.36
CA ILE A 123 -0.01 -5.75 2.56
C ILE A 123 0.72 -4.95 1.50
N GLY A 124 1.56 -4.03 1.94
CA GLY A 124 2.37 -3.17 1.08
C GLY A 124 3.86 -3.47 1.20
N LEU A 125 4.61 -3.24 0.12
CA LEU A 125 6.06 -3.25 0.09
C LEU A 125 6.60 -1.88 0.49
N ALA A 126 7.42 -1.81 1.53
CA ALA A 126 8.12 -0.58 1.89
C ALA A 126 9.12 -0.19 0.78
N TYR A 127 8.88 0.94 0.13
CA TYR A 127 9.64 1.38 -1.04
C TYR A 127 9.83 2.89 -1.07
N GLN A 128 11.06 3.36 -0.91
CA GLN A 128 11.47 4.78 -1.05
C GLN A 128 10.58 5.80 -0.28
N GLY A 129 10.26 5.49 0.98
CA GLY A 129 9.45 6.37 1.83
C GLY A 129 7.94 6.27 1.58
N ARG A 130 7.50 5.28 0.83
CA ARG A 130 6.10 4.88 0.63
C ARG A 130 5.95 3.38 0.76
N ALA A 131 4.73 2.91 0.90
CA ALA A 131 4.42 1.50 0.69
C ALA A 131 3.70 1.34 -0.65
N LEU A 132 4.18 0.39 -1.46
CA LEU A 132 3.49 -0.02 -2.67
C LEU A 132 2.52 -1.14 -2.30
N PRO A 133 1.18 -0.98 -2.44
CA PRO A 133 0.26 -2.08 -2.20
C PRO A 133 0.64 -3.29 -3.06
N LEU A 134 0.76 -4.47 -2.44
CA LEU A 134 1.08 -5.73 -3.13
C LEU A 134 -0.11 -6.66 -3.17
N ALA A 135 -0.80 -6.80 -2.04
CA ALA A 135 -1.94 -7.68 -1.93
C ALA A 135 -2.98 -7.03 -1.01
N TRP A 136 -4.26 -7.26 -1.29
CA TRP A 136 -5.36 -6.70 -0.54
C TRP A 136 -6.57 -7.63 -0.57
N ALA A 137 -7.41 -7.51 0.45
CA ALA A 137 -8.71 -8.13 0.49
C ALA A 137 -9.68 -7.19 1.22
N THR A 138 -10.80 -6.90 0.60
CA THR A 138 -11.89 -6.15 1.23
C THR A 138 -12.80 -7.11 1.96
N VAL A 139 -13.06 -6.85 3.23
CA VAL A 139 -13.92 -7.70 4.06
C VAL A 139 -14.90 -6.86 4.88
N TYR A 140 -16.02 -7.49 5.25
CA TYR A 140 -16.87 -6.93 6.29
C TYR A 140 -16.17 -7.07 7.65
N ILE A 141 -16.25 -6.01 8.47
CA ILE A 141 -15.58 -5.95 9.78
C ILE A 141 -16.23 -6.95 10.73
N LYS A 142 -15.64 -8.13 10.83
CA LYS A 142 -15.96 -9.19 11.79
C LYS A 142 -14.65 -9.80 12.26
N PRO A 143 -14.55 -10.26 13.52
CA PRO A 143 -13.29 -10.78 14.06
C PRO A 143 -12.60 -11.82 13.18
N ASP A 144 -13.34 -12.76 12.63
CA ASP A 144 -12.78 -13.87 11.86
C ASP A 144 -12.45 -13.49 10.41
N THR A 145 -13.22 -12.56 9.79
CA THR A 145 -13.02 -12.20 8.37
C THR A 145 -11.69 -11.49 8.10
N VAL A 146 -11.25 -10.64 9.03
CA VAL A 146 -9.95 -9.95 8.92
C VAL A 146 -8.80 -10.97 9.05
N LYS A 147 -8.91 -11.92 9.97
CA LYS A 147 -7.91 -12.99 10.15
C LYS A 147 -7.82 -13.91 8.93
N ASP A 148 -8.96 -14.30 8.38
CA ASP A 148 -9.01 -15.15 7.18
C ASP A 148 -8.43 -14.40 5.97
N ALA A 149 -8.69 -13.10 5.84
CA ALA A 149 -8.06 -12.26 4.83
C ALA A 149 -6.53 -12.24 4.99
N ILE A 150 -6.02 -12.07 6.21
CA ILE A 150 -4.56 -12.10 6.47
C ILE A 150 -3.96 -13.45 6.08
N ARG A 151 -4.58 -14.57 6.44
CA ARG A 151 -4.11 -15.92 6.07
C ARG A 151 -4.04 -16.09 4.55
N LEU A 152 -5.10 -15.68 3.85
CA LEU A 152 -5.14 -15.70 2.39
C LEU A 152 -4.00 -14.86 1.79
N LEU A 153 -3.86 -13.62 2.22
CA LEU A 153 -2.85 -12.69 1.68
C LEU A 153 -1.42 -13.17 1.96
N PHE A 154 -1.16 -13.77 3.12
CA PHE A 154 0.14 -14.35 3.43
C PHE A 154 0.45 -15.54 2.52
N ALA A 155 -0.52 -16.44 2.32
CA ALA A 155 -0.36 -17.60 1.45
C ALA A 155 -0.10 -17.20 -0.02
N GLU A 156 -0.78 -16.16 -0.51
CA GLU A 156 -0.55 -15.61 -1.85
C GLU A 156 0.85 -14.98 -1.96
N LEU A 157 1.20 -14.07 -1.06
CA LEU A 157 2.49 -13.38 -1.11
C LEU A 157 3.69 -14.31 -0.92
N LYS A 158 3.53 -15.40 -0.16
CA LYS A 158 4.59 -16.43 -0.03
C LYS A 158 4.99 -17.02 -1.37
N GLN A 159 4.03 -17.15 -2.28
CA GLN A 159 4.28 -17.68 -3.63
C GLN A 159 4.91 -16.64 -4.56
N TRP A 160 4.69 -15.33 -4.32
CA TRP A 160 5.18 -14.25 -5.18
C TRP A 160 6.60 -13.79 -4.83
N LEU A 161 7.00 -13.99 -3.58
CA LEU A 161 8.30 -13.57 -3.08
C LEU A 161 9.43 -14.49 -3.56
N PRO A 162 10.62 -13.94 -3.89
CA PRO A 162 11.81 -14.76 -4.13
C PRO A 162 12.10 -15.65 -2.91
N GLN A 163 12.48 -16.91 -3.17
CA GLN A 163 12.72 -17.89 -2.10
C GLN A 163 13.87 -17.52 -1.17
N ASP A 164 14.86 -16.79 -1.69
CA ASP A 164 16.07 -16.33 -0.99
C ASP A 164 15.92 -14.92 -0.40
N ALA A 165 14.73 -14.33 -0.49
CA ALA A 165 14.47 -13.02 0.11
C ALA A 165 14.38 -13.11 1.63
N HIS A 166 15.03 -12.17 2.32
CA HIS A 166 14.93 -12.01 3.77
C HIS A 166 13.75 -11.08 4.10
N VAL A 167 12.65 -11.66 4.59
CA VAL A 167 11.37 -10.96 4.68
C VAL A 167 11.05 -10.56 6.12
N TYR A 168 10.86 -9.26 6.34
CA TYR A 168 10.27 -8.70 7.56
C TYR A 168 8.81 -8.35 7.33
N LEU A 169 7.93 -8.72 8.26
CA LEU A 169 6.56 -8.23 8.30
C LEU A 169 6.37 -7.25 9.45
N LEU A 170 6.02 -6.03 9.11
CA LEU A 170 5.76 -4.94 10.03
C LEU A 170 4.25 -4.79 10.25
N ALA A 171 3.80 -4.78 11.52
CA ALA A 171 2.39 -4.61 11.84
C ALA A 171 2.19 -3.78 13.12
N ASP A 172 1.02 -3.14 13.24
CA ASP A 172 0.67 -2.37 14.44
C ASP A 172 0.18 -3.29 15.58
N ARG A 173 -0.09 -2.69 16.71
CA ARG A 173 -0.53 -3.33 17.95
C ARG A 173 -1.84 -4.11 17.83
N GLU A 174 -2.64 -3.86 16.81
CA GLU A 174 -3.84 -4.66 16.52
C GLU A 174 -3.51 -6.12 16.15
N PHE A 175 -2.28 -6.35 15.69
CA PHE A 175 -1.79 -7.65 15.21
C PHE A 175 -0.82 -8.33 16.19
N HIS A 176 -0.77 -7.89 17.45
CA HIS A 176 0.18 -8.39 18.46
C HIS A 176 -0.16 -9.80 19.00
N GLY A 177 -1.30 -10.37 18.60
CA GLY A 177 -1.76 -11.67 19.10
C GLY A 177 -0.87 -12.83 18.65
N GLU A 178 -0.86 -13.90 19.45
CA GLU A 178 -0.11 -15.14 19.19
C GLU A 178 -0.34 -15.67 17.79
N GLU A 179 -1.60 -15.76 17.39
CA GLU A 179 -1.99 -16.30 16.08
C GLU A 179 -1.33 -15.54 14.91
N THR A 180 -1.26 -14.22 14.99
CA THR A 180 -0.61 -13.42 13.94
C THR A 180 0.90 -13.64 13.93
N LEU A 181 1.54 -13.67 15.11
CA LEU A 181 2.97 -13.94 15.22
C LEU A 181 3.32 -15.33 14.67
N GLN A 182 2.48 -16.35 14.92
CA GLN A 182 2.62 -17.70 14.39
C GLN A 182 2.49 -17.70 12.87
N LEU A 183 1.43 -17.11 12.35
CA LEU A 183 1.20 -17.02 10.90
C LEU A 183 2.37 -16.38 10.15
N ILE A 184 2.98 -15.33 10.73
CA ILE A 184 4.16 -14.68 10.15
C ILE A 184 5.34 -15.66 10.10
N GLN A 185 5.61 -16.36 11.20
CA GLN A 185 6.74 -17.30 11.31
C GLN A 185 6.55 -18.56 10.47
N GLU A 186 5.32 -19.06 10.32
CA GLU A 186 4.97 -20.18 9.43
C GLU A 186 5.30 -19.87 7.96
N GLN A 187 5.26 -18.60 7.56
CA GLN A 187 5.74 -18.17 6.24
C GLN A 187 7.27 -18.14 6.14
N GLY A 188 7.99 -18.32 7.25
CA GLY A 188 9.43 -18.10 7.34
C GLY A 188 9.80 -16.62 7.34
N TRP A 189 8.86 -15.73 7.70
CA TRP A 189 9.08 -14.29 7.79
C TRP A 189 9.39 -13.88 9.22
N ILE A 190 10.05 -12.74 9.36
CA ILE A 190 10.46 -12.17 10.64
C ILE A 190 9.41 -11.15 11.08
N PRO A 191 8.74 -11.38 12.23
CA PRO A 191 7.82 -10.39 12.78
C PRO A 191 8.57 -9.17 13.31
N VAL A 192 8.04 -7.98 13.03
CA VAL A 192 8.41 -6.70 13.64
C VAL A 192 7.09 -6.02 14.03
N VAL A 193 6.52 -6.48 15.13
CA VAL A 193 5.14 -6.18 15.50
C VAL A 193 5.10 -5.33 16.77
N ARG A 194 4.39 -4.21 16.71
CA ARG A 194 4.11 -3.43 17.93
C ARG A 194 3.13 -4.18 18.82
N THR A 195 3.39 -4.19 20.11
CA THR A 195 2.51 -4.81 21.10
C THR A 195 1.99 -3.79 22.12
N VAL A 196 1.16 -4.25 23.04
CA VAL A 196 0.55 -3.44 24.10
C VAL A 196 1.39 -3.49 25.37
N GLY A 197 1.39 -2.38 26.12
CA GLY A 197 2.23 -2.28 27.31
C GLY A 197 1.79 -3.17 28.48
N ASN A 198 0.54 -3.62 28.52
CA ASN A 198 0.00 -4.50 29.57
C ASN A 198 0.14 -6.00 29.24
N LEU A 199 0.90 -6.35 28.21
CA LEU A 199 1.23 -7.74 27.95
C LEU A 199 2.25 -8.24 28.96
N ARG A 200 1.93 -9.37 29.62
CA ARG A 200 2.79 -10.02 30.61
C ARG A 200 3.88 -10.82 29.92
N ILE A 201 5.10 -10.64 30.36
CA ILE A 201 6.28 -11.30 29.82
C ILE A 201 7.14 -11.90 30.91
N GLU A 202 7.97 -12.87 30.54
CA GLU A 202 9.07 -13.41 31.35
C GLU A 202 10.40 -13.08 30.67
N LEU A 203 11.34 -12.60 31.44
CA LEU A 203 12.69 -12.28 31.02
C LEU A 203 13.60 -13.50 31.19
N GLU A 204 14.81 -13.48 30.62
CA GLU A 204 15.82 -14.54 30.70
C GLU A 204 16.18 -14.93 32.14
N ASP A 205 16.12 -13.99 33.07
CA ASP A 205 16.36 -14.21 34.49
C ASP A 205 15.18 -14.83 35.28
N GLY A 206 14.08 -15.17 34.57
CA GLY A 206 12.85 -15.73 35.14
C GLY A 206 11.91 -14.67 35.75
N ARG A 207 12.27 -13.41 35.72
CA ARG A 207 11.44 -12.33 36.25
C ARG A 207 10.27 -12.06 35.33
N GLN A 208 9.08 -12.02 35.92
CA GLN A 208 7.83 -11.69 35.17
C GLN A 208 7.38 -10.27 35.49
N CYS A 209 7.03 -9.51 34.41
CA CYS A 209 6.53 -8.15 34.51
C CYS A 209 5.62 -7.80 33.32
N ASP A 210 4.94 -6.67 33.37
CA ASP A 210 4.30 -6.10 32.20
C ASP A 210 5.34 -5.37 31.35
N ILE A 211 5.18 -5.37 30.03
CA ILE A 211 6.13 -4.68 29.11
C ILE A 211 6.29 -3.20 29.47
N LYS A 212 5.20 -2.52 29.89
CA LYS A 212 5.24 -1.11 30.31
C LYS A 212 6.20 -0.84 31.47
N ASP A 213 6.45 -1.84 32.34
CA ASP A 213 7.36 -1.70 33.48
C ASP A 213 8.83 -1.64 33.05
N LEU A 214 9.11 -2.05 31.80
CA LEU A 214 10.41 -1.95 31.14
C LEU A 214 10.54 -0.69 30.27
N ALA A 215 9.50 0.14 30.21
CA ALA A 215 9.52 1.33 29.35
C ALA A 215 10.69 2.26 29.73
N PRO A 216 11.55 2.64 28.79
CA PRO A 216 12.66 3.54 29.08
C PRO A 216 12.15 4.94 29.42
N ALA A 217 13.00 5.75 30.05
CA ALA A 217 12.72 7.16 30.25
C ALA A 217 12.47 7.86 28.90
N ARG A 218 11.74 8.97 28.95
CA ARG A 218 11.39 9.72 27.76
C ARG A 218 12.63 10.13 26.96
N GLY A 219 12.62 9.87 25.65
CA GLY A 219 13.73 10.09 24.75
C GLY A 219 14.77 8.97 24.72
N GLN A 220 14.54 7.89 25.43
CA GLN A 220 15.45 6.76 25.50
C GLN A 220 14.89 5.51 24.83
N THR A 221 15.78 4.54 24.64
CA THR A 221 15.47 3.20 24.13
C THR A 221 15.96 2.14 25.11
N ALA A 222 15.32 1.00 25.15
CA ALA A 222 15.76 -0.19 25.89
C ALA A 222 15.61 -1.44 25.02
N PHE A 223 16.47 -2.43 25.25
CA PHE A 223 16.55 -3.63 24.43
C PHE A 223 16.67 -4.85 25.34
N HIS A 224 15.77 -5.82 25.17
CA HIS A 224 15.75 -7.07 25.92
C HIS A 224 15.79 -8.23 24.94
N GLN A 225 16.73 -9.13 25.15
CA GLN A 225 16.84 -10.39 24.42
C GLN A 225 16.10 -11.47 25.20
N GLN A 226 15.71 -12.54 24.53
CA GLN A 226 15.13 -13.74 25.15
C GLN A 226 13.96 -13.43 26.11
N VAL A 227 12.87 -12.93 25.52
CA VAL A 227 11.63 -12.60 26.23
C VAL A 227 10.55 -13.61 25.84
N TRP A 228 9.84 -14.17 26.83
CA TRP A 228 8.70 -15.06 26.60
C TRP A 228 7.40 -14.32 26.85
N LEU A 229 6.44 -14.50 25.97
CA LEU A 229 5.09 -13.94 26.09
C LEU A 229 4.28 -14.92 26.95
N THR A 230 4.18 -14.64 28.25
CA THR A 230 3.71 -15.60 29.26
C THR A 230 2.27 -16.05 29.09
N LEU A 231 1.38 -15.21 28.55
CA LEU A 231 -0.01 -15.60 28.28
C LEU A 231 -0.12 -16.81 27.35
N TRP A 232 0.88 -16.99 26.48
CA TRP A 232 0.90 -18.03 25.45
C TRP A 232 2.04 -19.03 25.64
N GLY A 233 2.94 -18.79 26.60
CA GLY A 233 4.13 -19.62 26.82
C GLY A 233 5.10 -19.61 25.65
N TRP A 234 5.15 -18.52 24.88
CA TRP A 234 5.78 -18.46 23.57
C TRP A 234 7.03 -17.58 23.55
N GLY A 235 8.05 -18.09 22.90
CA GLY A 235 9.33 -17.40 22.73
C GLY A 235 10.49 -18.35 22.43
N PRO A 236 11.74 -17.91 22.53
CA PRO A 236 12.07 -16.54 22.93
C PRO A 236 11.90 -15.54 21.78
N TYR A 237 11.41 -14.35 22.12
CA TYR A 237 11.43 -13.17 21.27
C TYR A 237 12.47 -12.17 21.77
N SER A 238 12.71 -11.14 21.01
CA SER A 238 13.40 -9.94 21.42
C SER A 238 12.41 -8.78 21.57
N LEU A 239 12.71 -7.82 22.44
CA LEU A 239 11.87 -6.67 22.72
C LEU A 239 12.69 -5.39 22.55
N SER A 240 12.32 -4.56 21.57
CA SER A 240 12.92 -3.24 21.32
C SER A 240 11.94 -2.15 21.73
N LEU A 241 12.33 -1.35 22.71
CA LEU A 241 11.50 -0.32 23.31
C LEU A 241 11.98 1.07 22.93
N SER A 242 11.05 1.97 22.65
CA SER A 242 11.35 3.39 22.42
C SER A 242 10.26 4.26 23.04
N ASN A 243 10.68 5.24 23.84
CA ASN A 243 9.78 6.25 24.37
C ASN A 243 10.09 7.59 23.68
N ALA A 244 9.20 8.06 22.81
CA ALA A 244 9.43 9.24 21.97
C ALA A 244 9.81 10.48 22.77
N CYS A 245 10.79 11.22 22.28
CA CYS A 245 11.40 12.34 23.00
C CYS A 245 10.49 13.57 23.11
N GLN A 246 9.66 13.87 22.12
CA GLN A 246 8.88 15.11 22.07
C GLN A 246 7.55 14.94 21.32
N ALA A 247 6.46 15.24 22.04
CA ALA A 247 5.29 15.75 21.35
C ALA A 247 5.60 17.14 20.83
N LYS A 248 5.26 17.47 19.59
CA LYS A 248 5.26 18.86 19.15
C LYS A 248 4.34 19.67 20.05
N ARG A 249 4.64 20.97 20.23
CA ARG A 249 3.87 21.83 21.12
C ARG A 249 2.38 21.78 20.72
N GLY A 250 1.52 21.25 21.64
CA GLY A 250 0.09 21.11 21.40
C GLY A 250 -0.36 19.72 20.92
N GLU A 251 0.54 18.77 20.65
CA GLU A 251 0.20 17.38 20.33
C GLU A 251 0.26 16.51 21.61
N LYS A 252 -0.60 15.48 21.68
CA LYS A 252 -0.50 14.47 22.72
C LYS A 252 0.82 13.69 22.53
N PRO A 253 1.53 13.33 23.63
CA PRO A 253 2.68 12.45 23.53
C PRO A 253 2.29 11.15 22.83
N GLU A 254 3.12 10.68 21.90
CA GLU A 254 2.96 9.34 21.32
C GLU A 254 3.17 8.30 22.42
N ASP A 255 2.36 7.24 22.40
CA ASP A 255 2.56 6.07 23.24
C ASP A 255 3.93 5.44 22.95
N PRO A 256 4.64 4.94 23.97
CA PRO A 256 5.89 4.21 23.77
C PRO A 256 5.72 3.08 22.74
N TRP A 257 6.77 2.82 21.99
CA TRP A 257 6.82 1.67 21.10
C TRP A 257 7.37 0.46 21.86
N TYR A 258 6.65 -0.63 21.78
CA TYR A 258 7.01 -1.95 22.31
C TYR A 258 7.02 -2.91 21.13
N ILE A 259 8.19 -3.17 20.55
CA ILE A 259 8.34 -3.94 19.32
C ILE A 259 8.88 -5.32 19.61
N VAL A 260 8.08 -6.34 19.30
CA VAL A 260 8.43 -7.76 19.39
C VAL A 260 8.97 -8.23 18.04
N SER A 261 10.08 -9.01 18.09
CA SER A 261 10.69 -9.60 16.91
C SER A 261 11.39 -10.92 17.26
N THR A 262 11.64 -11.77 16.27
CA THR A 262 12.56 -12.92 16.39
C THR A 262 14.02 -12.55 16.12
N GLU A 263 14.27 -11.35 15.53
CA GLU A 263 15.62 -10.80 15.37
C GLU A 263 16.15 -10.20 16.69
N PRO A 264 17.46 -10.12 16.87
CA PRO A 264 18.04 -9.51 18.05
C PRO A 264 17.54 -8.06 18.29
N ALA A 265 17.14 -7.76 19.53
CA ALA A 265 16.69 -6.43 19.90
C ALA A 265 17.78 -5.39 19.65
N GLY A 266 17.38 -4.23 19.13
CA GLY A 266 18.33 -3.18 18.84
C GLY A 266 17.71 -2.00 18.09
N PRO A 267 18.50 -0.93 17.88
CA PRO A 267 18.04 0.25 17.17
C PRO A 267 17.65 -0.04 15.70
N GLN A 268 18.19 -1.10 15.08
CA GLN A 268 17.84 -1.55 13.75
C GLN A 268 16.37 -2.00 13.66
N ILE A 269 15.83 -2.64 14.69
CA ILE A 269 14.42 -3.07 14.74
C ILE A 269 13.50 -1.84 14.84
N LEU A 270 13.85 -0.86 15.65
CA LEU A 270 13.12 0.40 15.73
C LEU A 270 13.16 1.17 14.40
N ALA A 271 14.30 1.15 13.70
CA ALA A 271 14.44 1.76 12.39
C ALA A 271 13.60 1.04 11.32
N LEU A 272 13.52 -0.29 11.36
CA LEU A 272 12.63 -1.08 10.51
C LEU A 272 11.17 -0.72 10.78
N TYR A 273 10.76 -0.70 12.05
CA TYR A 273 9.37 -0.42 12.41
C TYR A 273 8.89 0.97 11.94
N LYS A 274 9.79 1.97 11.86
CA LYS A 274 9.44 3.28 11.29
C LYS A 274 8.87 3.20 9.87
N CYS A 275 9.27 2.21 9.08
CA CYS A 275 8.73 2.03 7.73
C CYS A 275 7.23 1.66 7.74
N ARG A 276 6.69 1.16 8.87
CA ARG A 276 5.26 0.84 9.00
C ARG A 276 4.37 2.03 8.63
N MET A 277 4.78 3.24 9.04
CA MET A 277 4.04 4.47 8.76
C MET A 277 3.94 4.81 7.25
N TRP A 278 4.72 4.14 6.40
CA TRP A 278 4.69 4.40 4.96
C TRP A 278 3.42 3.91 4.28
N LEU A 279 2.74 2.91 4.85
CA LEU A 279 1.45 2.44 4.33
C LEU A 279 0.33 3.45 4.68
N ASP A 280 0.33 4.01 5.88
CA ASP A 280 -0.57 5.12 6.25
C ASP A 280 -0.42 6.32 5.30
N GLU A 281 0.84 6.66 4.96
CA GLU A 281 1.13 7.72 4.01
C GLU A 281 0.60 7.40 2.61
N THR A 282 0.67 6.14 2.19
CA THR A 282 0.12 5.68 0.90
C THR A 282 -1.41 5.72 0.93
N PHE A 283 -2.04 5.27 2.01
CA PHE A 283 -3.48 5.40 2.15
C PHE A 283 -3.95 6.85 2.15
N ARG A 284 -3.19 7.76 2.76
CA ARG A 284 -3.48 9.19 2.69
C ARG A 284 -3.38 9.71 1.25
N ASP A 285 -2.37 9.26 0.48
CA ASP A 285 -2.25 9.58 -0.95
C ASP A 285 -3.45 9.00 -1.75
N LEU A 286 -3.92 7.78 -1.46
CA LEU A 286 -5.08 7.18 -2.12
C LEU A 286 -6.41 7.80 -1.69
N LYS A 287 -6.54 8.17 -0.42
CA LYS A 287 -7.71 8.84 0.16
C LYS A 287 -7.68 10.35 -0.18
N SER A 288 -7.49 11.17 0.80
CA SER A 288 -7.73 12.63 0.77
C SER A 288 -6.82 13.43 -0.18
N GLN A 289 -5.66 12.92 -0.58
CA GLN A 289 -4.69 13.69 -1.37
C GLN A 289 -4.60 13.31 -2.85
N GLY A 290 -5.26 12.23 -3.28
CA GLY A 290 -5.09 11.74 -4.64
C GLY A 290 -6.36 11.30 -5.32
N PHE A 291 -6.86 10.13 -4.96
CA PHE A 291 -7.99 9.50 -5.65
C PHE A 291 -9.30 9.55 -4.88
N HIS A 292 -9.28 10.05 -3.64
CA HIS A 292 -10.47 10.18 -2.77
C HIS A 292 -11.18 8.85 -2.52
N LEU A 293 -10.41 7.80 -2.18
CA LEU A 293 -10.92 6.44 -1.96
C LEU A 293 -12.07 6.39 -0.95
N GLU A 294 -12.06 7.26 0.06
CA GLU A 294 -13.13 7.41 1.05
C GLU A 294 -14.46 7.88 0.47
N GLN A 295 -14.45 8.41 -0.76
CA GLN A 295 -15.66 8.90 -1.45
C GLN A 295 -16.28 7.84 -2.36
N THR A 296 -15.75 6.61 -2.36
CA THR A 296 -16.40 5.53 -3.08
C THR A 296 -17.77 5.23 -2.47
N ARG A 297 -18.73 4.95 -3.30
CA ARG A 297 -20.08 4.51 -2.90
C ARG A 297 -20.30 3.04 -3.23
N LEU A 298 -19.21 2.29 -3.35
CA LEU A 298 -19.26 0.84 -3.57
C LEU A 298 -19.51 0.14 -2.23
N ASP A 299 -20.40 -0.83 -2.26
CA ASP A 299 -20.91 -1.57 -1.11
C ASP A 299 -20.59 -3.07 -1.14
N ARG A 300 -19.95 -3.54 -2.24
CA ARG A 300 -19.59 -4.94 -2.44
C ARG A 300 -18.09 -5.11 -2.43
N THR A 301 -17.62 -6.07 -1.67
CA THR A 301 -16.20 -6.38 -1.49
C THR A 301 -15.48 -6.62 -2.81
N GLU A 302 -16.07 -7.40 -3.71
CA GLU A 302 -15.49 -7.77 -5.01
C GLU A 302 -15.31 -6.54 -5.92
N ARG A 303 -16.23 -5.57 -5.84
CA ARG A 303 -16.13 -4.32 -6.60
C ARG A 303 -15.03 -3.41 -6.06
N ILE A 304 -14.88 -3.39 -4.73
CA ILE A 304 -13.84 -2.61 -4.06
C ILE A 304 -12.48 -3.25 -4.36
N ASP A 305 -12.36 -4.57 -4.32
CA ASP A 305 -11.11 -5.26 -4.66
C ASP A 305 -10.70 -4.98 -6.11
N ARG A 306 -11.66 -4.94 -7.03
CA ARG A 306 -11.39 -4.57 -8.44
C ARG A 306 -11.03 -3.09 -8.59
N LEU A 307 -11.65 -2.20 -7.82
CA LEU A 307 -11.24 -0.80 -7.75
C LEU A 307 -9.82 -0.69 -7.20
N MET A 308 -9.46 -1.46 -6.17
CA MET A 308 -8.11 -1.50 -5.61
C MET A 308 -7.07 -1.98 -6.63
N LEU A 309 -7.39 -2.93 -7.51
CA LEU A 309 -6.52 -3.31 -8.63
C LEU A 309 -6.20 -2.12 -9.53
N VAL A 310 -7.24 -1.39 -9.95
CA VAL A 310 -7.09 -0.18 -10.79
C VAL A 310 -6.25 0.87 -10.06
N LEU A 311 -6.58 1.14 -8.78
CA LEU A 311 -5.88 2.12 -7.96
C LEU A 311 -4.42 1.75 -7.70
N THR A 312 -4.14 0.48 -7.47
CA THR A 312 -2.78 -0.01 -7.23
C THR A 312 -1.91 0.18 -8.48
N LEU A 313 -2.40 -0.20 -9.65
CA LEU A 313 -1.67 0.01 -10.91
C LEU A 313 -1.50 1.51 -11.22
N ALA A 314 -2.51 2.33 -11.00
CA ALA A 314 -2.43 3.78 -11.13
C ALA A 314 -1.43 4.39 -10.13
N CYS A 315 -1.47 3.95 -8.87
CA CYS A 315 -0.57 4.39 -7.80
C CYS A 315 0.90 4.05 -8.13
N TRP A 316 1.18 2.82 -8.56
CA TRP A 316 2.51 2.40 -8.95
C TRP A 316 3.06 3.23 -10.12
N TRP A 317 2.26 3.46 -11.16
CA TRP A 317 2.62 4.35 -12.26
C TRP A 317 2.93 5.76 -11.76
N VAL A 318 2.04 6.36 -10.97
CA VAL A 318 2.20 7.72 -10.44
C VAL A 318 3.44 7.84 -9.55
N ILE A 319 3.65 6.90 -8.60
CA ILE A 319 4.83 6.88 -7.72
C ILE A 319 6.10 6.71 -8.57
N GLY A 320 6.09 5.80 -9.55
CA GLY A 320 7.22 5.60 -10.47
C GLY A 320 7.61 6.88 -11.21
N ARG A 321 6.64 7.66 -11.65
CA ARG A 321 6.89 8.98 -12.25
C ARG A 321 7.43 9.99 -11.25
N GLY A 322 6.94 9.97 -10.00
CA GLY A 322 7.48 10.82 -8.93
C GLY A 322 8.93 10.51 -8.62
N ILE A 323 9.29 9.24 -8.53
CA ILE A 323 10.67 8.78 -8.34
C ILE A 323 11.56 9.23 -9.49
N TRP A 324 11.09 9.05 -10.73
CA TRP A 324 11.83 9.49 -11.91
C TRP A 324 12.09 11.00 -11.91
N VAL A 325 11.07 11.80 -11.62
CA VAL A 325 11.19 13.27 -11.52
C VAL A 325 12.21 13.68 -10.45
N ASP A 326 12.19 13.01 -9.30
CA ASP A 326 13.13 13.29 -8.19
C ASP A 326 14.56 12.92 -8.56
N ARG A 327 14.79 11.72 -9.12
CA ARG A 327 16.10 11.24 -9.60
C ARG A 327 16.70 12.13 -10.71
N MET A 328 15.86 12.67 -11.60
CA MET A 328 16.27 13.56 -12.70
C MET A 328 16.49 15.02 -12.25
N GLY A 329 16.32 15.32 -10.96
CA GLY A 329 16.48 16.67 -10.43
C GLY A 329 15.39 17.65 -10.87
N LEU A 330 14.28 17.16 -11.42
CA LEU A 330 13.18 17.97 -11.97
C LEU A 330 12.13 18.37 -10.92
N ARG A 331 12.32 17.98 -9.65
CA ARG A 331 11.37 18.21 -8.57
C ARG A 331 10.93 19.67 -8.44
N ARG A 332 11.84 20.62 -8.66
CA ARG A 332 11.55 22.07 -8.61
C ARG A 332 10.48 22.54 -9.61
N GLN A 333 10.19 21.75 -10.63
CA GLN A 333 9.14 22.08 -11.61
C GLN A 333 7.73 21.81 -11.09
N VAL A 334 7.58 20.98 -10.07
CA VAL A 334 6.29 20.51 -9.53
C VAL A 334 6.14 20.71 -8.02
N ASP A 335 7.23 21.02 -7.30
CA ASP A 335 7.24 21.24 -5.85
C ASP A 335 7.97 22.55 -5.50
N ARG A 336 7.79 23.05 -4.29
CA ARG A 336 8.41 24.30 -3.82
C ARG A 336 9.92 24.15 -3.68
N ALA A 337 10.68 25.11 -4.22
CA ALA A 337 12.14 25.05 -4.25
C ALA A 337 12.79 25.11 -2.85
N LYS A 338 12.23 25.92 -1.93
CA LYS A 338 12.85 26.17 -0.60
C LYS A 338 12.38 25.19 0.50
N HIS A 339 11.19 24.63 0.38
CA HIS A 339 10.60 23.72 1.37
C HIS A 339 9.82 22.63 0.64
N PRO A 340 10.48 21.61 0.10
CA PRO A 340 9.81 20.52 -0.59
C PRO A 340 8.94 19.73 0.41
N LYS A 341 7.64 19.66 0.13
CA LYS A 341 6.66 19.02 1.01
C LYS A 341 5.85 17.91 0.32
N CYS A 342 5.96 17.83 -1.03
CA CYS A 342 5.16 16.87 -1.78
C CYS A 342 5.70 15.45 -1.65
N SER A 343 4.78 14.49 -1.50
CA SER A 343 5.09 13.07 -1.61
C SER A 343 5.51 12.69 -3.03
N LEU A 344 6.16 11.56 -3.20
CA LEU A 344 6.49 11.02 -4.53
C LEU A 344 5.23 10.82 -5.38
N PHE A 345 4.13 10.38 -4.77
CA PHE A 345 2.83 10.29 -5.41
C PHE A 345 2.35 11.65 -5.92
N THR A 346 2.35 12.67 -5.06
CA THR A 346 1.93 14.04 -5.44
C THR A 346 2.82 14.63 -6.54
N ILE A 347 4.14 14.39 -6.48
CA ILE A 347 5.09 14.80 -7.52
C ILE A 347 4.74 14.15 -8.85
N GLY A 348 4.55 12.84 -8.86
CA GLY A 348 4.20 12.09 -10.06
C GLY A 348 2.88 12.55 -10.68
N LEU A 349 1.85 12.71 -9.85
CA LEU A 349 0.53 13.15 -10.30
C LEU A 349 0.56 14.57 -10.89
N ARG A 350 1.30 15.49 -10.26
CA ARG A 350 1.51 16.85 -10.79
C ARG A 350 2.30 16.84 -12.09
N TRP A 351 3.33 16.00 -12.18
CA TRP A 351 4.14 15.85 -13.38
C TRP A 351 3.32 15.35 -14.57
N ILE A 352 2.56 14.27 -14.37
CA ILE A 352 1.65 13.74 -15.39
C ILE A 352 0.70 14.82 -15.90
N ASN A 353 0.05 15.54 -14.99
CA ASN A 353 -0.85 16.65 -15.35
C ASN A 353 -0.16 17.78 -16.12
N GLN A 354 1.05 18.16 -15.67
CA GLN A 354 1.79 19.23 -16.33
C GLN A 354 2.15 18.85 -17.76
N LEU A 355 2.47 17.59 -18.02
CA LEU A 355 2.72 17.09 -19.37
C LEU A 355 1.45 17.12 -20.22
N LEU A 356 0.34 16.58 -19.70
CA LEU A 356 -0.94 16.56 -20.41
C LEU A 356 -1.43 17.98 -20.76
N ASN A 357 -1.27 18.94 -19.82
CA ASN A 357 -1.63 20.35 -20.09
C ASN A 357 -0.71 21.04 -21.12
N ARG A 358 0.46 20.46 -21.42
CA ARG A 358 1.40 20.94 -22.44
C ARG A 358 1.35 20.11 -23.72
N ASP A 359 0.29 19.34 -23.90
CA ASP A 359 0.09 18.46 -25.05
C ASP A 359 1.20 17.41 -25.22
N LYS A 360 1.82 17.00 -24.11
CA LYS A 360 2.85 15.95 -24.04
C LYS A 360 2.32 14.72 -23.33
N LEU A 361 2.70 13.56 -23.81
CA LEU A 361 2.34 12.29 -23.16
C LEU A 361 3.37 11.94 -22.09
N PRO A 362 2.92 11.64 -20.87
CA PRO A 362 3.81 11.02 -19.87
C PRO A 362 4.18 9.60 -20.28
N ASP A 363 5.39 9.18 -19.90
CA ASP A 363 5.74 7.78 -20.04
C ASP A 363 4.94 6.94 -19.05
N VAL A 364 4.61 5.74 -19.47
CA VAL A 364 3.92 4.74 -18.66
C VAL A 364 4.91 3.64 -18.27
N ALA A 365 5.02 3.39 -16.98
CA ALA A 365 5.71 2.23 -16.40
C ALA A 365 4.88 1.77 -15.20
N LEU A 366 4.21 0.64 -15.34
CA LEU A 366 3.37 0.10 -14.26
C LEU A 366 4.21 -0.48 -13.12
N VAL A 367 5.45 -0.87 -13.38
CA VAL A 367 6.41 -1.32 -12.37
C VAL A 367 7.42 -0.19 -12.11
N PRO A 368 7.52 0.32 -10.88
CA PRO A 368 8.53 1.30 -10.52
C PRO A 368 9.95 0.71 -10.65
N VAL A 369 10.88 1.51 -11.16
CA VAL A 369 12.28 1.07 -11.31
C VAL A 369 12.95 1.02 -9.93
N LEU A 370 13.56 -0.12 -9.59
CA LEU A 370 14.32 -0.37 -8.36
C LEU A 370 15.60 0.46 -8.25
#